data_c2125df020fcc2506fc76e53c4c88ba5
#
_entry.id   c2125df020fcc2506fc76e53c4c88ba5
#
_cell.length_a   1.000
_cell.length_b   1.000
_cell.length_c   1.000
_cell.angle_alpha   90.00
_cell.angle_beta   90.00
_cell.angle_gamma   90.00
#
_symmetry.space_group_name_H-M   'P 1'
#
loop_
_entity.id
_entity.type
_entity.pdbx_description
1 polymer ?
#
loop_
_entity_poly.entity_id
_entity_poly.type
_entity_poly.pdbx_seq_one_letter_code
_entity_poly.pdbx_strand_id
1 'polypeptide(L)'
;MTKLGLLTIGQAPRDDITPDIESQLPDHVDVVEAGALDRFNSTEEIQDAAGAREGEPVFVTKLRDGSSVTIDRSETIKLMQERIQDLAADVSTIGVLCTGAFPAFDVDIPVLEPSRLLHAWTSGIVNDGTVGVLVPKPEQVPQTHQKWAE
;
A
#
# COMPACT_ATOMS: atom_id res chain seq x y z
N MET A 1 -8.65 17.11 -16.69
CA MET A 1 -7.90 15.86 -16.61
C MET A 1 -8.12 15.29 -15.23
N THR A 2 -8.37 13.98 -15.15
CA THR A 2 -8.58 13.30 -13.87
C THR A 2 -7.20 12.93 -13.31
N LYS A 3 -6.98 13.17 -12.01
CA LYS A 3 -5.73 12.77 -11.38
C LYS A 3 -5.95 11.59 -10.45
N LEU A 4 -5.12 10.56 -10.61
CA LEU A 4 -5.04 9.38 -9.75
C LEU A 4 -3.81 9.49 -8.86
N GLY A 5 -4.00 9.49 -7.55
CA GLY A 5 -2.91 9.36 -6.60
C GLY A 5 -2.49 7.89 -6.46
N LEU A 6 -1.21 7.59 -6.54
CA LEU A 6 -0.66 6.27 -6.20
C LEU A 6 0.18 6.39 -4.92
N LEU A 7 -0.29 5.76 -3.85
CA LEU A 7 0.37 5.79 -2.55
C LEU A 7 1.09 4.48 -2.25
N THR A 8 2.40 4.53 -2.08
CA THR A 8 3.19 3.40 -1.57
C THR A 8 3.41 3.50 -0.06
N ILE A 9 3.54 2.36 0.62
CA ILE A 9 3.97 2.30 2.02
C ILE A 9 5.46 2.63 2.21
N GLY A 10 6.23 2.64 1.12
CA GLY A 10 7.65 2.99 1.07
C GLY A 10 7.87 4.42 0.59
N GLN A 11 8.81 4.56 -0.32
CA GLN A 11 9.13 5.83 -0.97
C GLN A 11 8.68 5.81 -2.44
N ALA A 12 8.22 6.96 -2.93
CA ALA A 12 7.97 7.24 -4.33
C ALA A 12 9.19 7.93 -4.98
N PRO A 13 9.36 7.87 -6.32
CA PRO A 13 8.53 7.11 -7.27
C PRO A 13 8.75 5.60 -7.20
N ARG A 14 7.78 4.85 -7.71
CA ARG A 14 7.83 3.40 -7.84
C ARG A 14 8.04 3.00 -9.31
N ASP A 15 9.24 3.26 -9.81
CA ASP A 15 9.63 2.98 -11.20
C ASP A 15 9.50 1.49 -11.57
N ASP A 16 9.40 0.62 -10.57
CA ASP A 16 9.22 -0.82 -10.72
C ASP A 16 7.74 -1.26 -10.90
N ILE A 17 6.78 -0.37 -10.68
CA ILE A 17 5.34 -0.70 -10.75
C ILE A 17 4.54 0.34 -11.53
N THR A 18 4.79 1.62 -11.29
CA THR A 18 3.97 2.73 -11.82
C THR A 18 3.88 2.75 -13.33
N PRO A 19 4.96 2.50 -14.11
CA PRO A 19 4.86 2.49 -15.57
C PRO A 19 3.88 1.43 -16.12
N ASP A 20 3.82 0.26 -15.47
CA ASP A 20 2.89 -0.80 -15.88
C ASP A 20 1.44 -0.40 -15.61
N ILE A 21 1.18 0.29 -14.50
CA ILE A 21 -0.15 0.83 -14.18
C ILE A 21 -0.53 1.92 -15.19
N GLU A 22 0.34 2.89 -15.42
CA GLU A 22 0.10 3.99 -16.36
C GLU A 22 -0.22 3.49 -17.76
N SER A 23 0.44 2.42 -18.20
CA SER A 23 0.21 1.82 -19.52
C SER A 23 -1.22 1.28 -19.71
N GLN A 24 -1.95 1.05 -18.63
CA GLN A 24 -3.34 0.55 -18.62
C GLN A 24 -4.37 1.66 -18.40
N LEU A 25 -3.93 2.87 -18.05
CA LEU A 25 -4.82 3.99 -17.81
C LEU A 25 -5.18 4.70 -19.12
N PRO A 26 -6.37 5.32 -19.21
CA PRO A 26 -6.71 6.19 -20.33
C PRO A 26 -5.83 7.45 -20.37
N ASP A 27 -5.55 7.97 -21.56
CA ASP A 27 -4.69 9.14 -21.81
C ASP A 27 -5.09 10.42 -21.04
N HIS A 28 -6.32 10.50 -20.54
CA HIS A 28 -6.81 11.66 -19.79
C HIS A 28 -6.63 11.53 -18.27
N VAL A 29 -5.97 10.48 -17.80
CA VAL A 29 -5.67 10.25 -16.39
C VAL A 29 -4.20 10.53 -16.13
N ASP A 30 -3.92 11.53 -15.31
CA ASP A 30 -2.57 11.82 -14.83
C ASP A 30 -2.31 11.08 -13.52
N VAL A 31 -1.12 10.55 -13.35
CA VAL A 31 -0.70 9.88 -12.11
C VAL A 31 0.13 10.84 -11.24
N VAL A 32 -0.17 10.86 -9.95
CA VAL A 32 0.61 11.56 -8.93
C VAL A 32 1.05 10.54 -7.90
N GLU A 33 2.35 10.32 -7.78
CA GLU A 33 2.89 9.37 -6.81
C GLU A 33 3.25 10.02 -5.48
N ALA A 34 3.04 9.28 -4.39
CA ALA A 34 3.52 9.63 -3.06
C ALA A 34 3.87 8.39 -2.25
N GLY A 35 4.84 8.54 -1.36
CA GLY A 35 5.25 7.50 -0.42
C GLY A 35 5.07 7.92 1.03
N ALA A 36 4.66 6.99 1.88
CA ALA A 36 4.54 7.22 3.31
C ALA A 36 5.90 7.64 3.94
N LEU A 37 6.99 7.17 3.35
CA LEU A 37 8.35 7.43 3.83
C LEU A 37 9.09 8.53 3.06
N ASP A 38 8.42 9.29 2.19
CA ASP A 38 9.08 10.30 1.33
C ASP A 38 9.77 11.41 2.08
N ARG A 39 9.30 11.70 3.30
CA ARG A 39 9.88 12.75 4.16
C ARG A 39 11.26 12.40 4.71
N PHE A 40 11.63 11.13 4.73
CA PHE A 40 12.87 10.64 5.31
C PHE A 40 13.96 10.55 4.24
N ASN A 41 15.17 10.97 4.60
CA ASN A 41 16.31 11.03 3.71
C ASN A 41 17.32 9.89 3.93
N SER A 42 17.19 9.16 5.02
CA SER A 42 18.06 8.03 5.35
C SER A 42 17.30 6.86 5.96
N THR A 43 17.92 5.68 5.91
CA THR A 43 17.38 4.48 6.55
C THR A 43 17.33 4.64 8.07
N GLU A 44 18.29 5.36 8.66
CA GLU A 44 18.32 5.65 10.09
C GLU A 44 17.11 6.46 10.51
N GLU A 45 16.77 7.53 9.79
CA GLU A 45 15.56 8.33 10.05
C GLU A 45 14.28 7.47 9.96
N ILE A 46 14.20 6.56 8.99
CA ILE A 46 13.08 5.63 8.86
C ILE A 46 13.01 4.68 10.05
N GLN A 47 14.13 4.11 10.46
CA GLN A 47 14.17 3.20 11.61
C GLN A 47 13.81 3.90 12.93
N ASP A 48 14.24 5.13 13.11
CA ASP A 48 13.89 5.94 14.29
C ASP A 48 12.39 6.27 14.35
N ALA A 49 11.78 6.58 13.19
CA ALA A 49 10.38 6.99 13.10
C ALA A 49 9.40 5.82 13.02
N ALA A 50 9.73 4.78 12.27
CA ALA A 50 8.83 3.68 11.92
C ALA A 50 9.53 2.32 11.90
N GLY A 51 10.66 2.15 12.60
CA GLY A 51 11.38 0.88 12.67
C GLY A 51 10.55 -0.24 13.31
N ALA A 52 10.78 -1.46 12.83
CA ALA A 52 10.12 -2.65 13.35
C ALA A 52 10.39 -2.84 14.85
N ARG A 53 9.34 -3.19 15.60
CA ARG A 53 9.42 -3.52 17.02
C ARG A 53 9.22 -5.01 17.22
N GLU A 54 9.91 -5.57 18.20
CA GLU A 54 9.80 -7.00 18.51
C GLU A 54 8.36 -7.37 18.89
N GLY A 55 7.81 -8.40 18.22
CA GLY A 55 6.46 -8.90 18.46
C GLY A 55 5.33 -8.11 17.79
N GLU A 56 5.62 -6.96 17.18
CA GLU A 56 4.61 -6.16 16.49
C GLU A 56 4.49 -6.52 15.00
N PRO A 57 3.31 -6.37 14.41
CA PRO A 57 3.12 -6.59 12.97
C PRO A 57 3.95 -5.61 12.14
N VAL A 58 4.54 -6.12 11.06
CA VAL A 58 5.44 -5.33 10.21
C VAL A 58 5.01 -5.33 8.74
N PHE A 59 5.44 -4.31 8.03
CA PHE A 59 5.49 -4.27 6.58
C PHE A 59 6.94 -4.36 6.09
N VAL A 60 7.10 -4.84 4.86
CA VAL A 60 8.37 -4.78 4.12
C VAL A 60 8.13 -3.98 2.87
N THR A 61 8.98 -3.00 2.61
CA THR A 61 8.84 -2.13 1.43
C THR A 61 10.20 -1.80 0.82
N LYS A 62 10.16 -1.32 -0.43
CA LYS A 62 11.33 -0.79 -1.12
C LYS A 62 11.49 0.70 -0.87
N LEU A 63 12.74 1.13 -0.79
CA LEU A 63 13.16 2.53 -0.80
C LEU A 63 13.53 2.96 -2.23
N ARG A 64 13.73 4.26 -2.42
CA ARG A 64 14.10 4.88 -3.71
C ARG A 64 15.41 4.36 -4.30
N ASP A 65 16.34 3.98 -3.44
CA ASP A 65 17.65 3.39 -3.81
C ASP A 65 17.56 1.89 -4.18
N GLY A 66 16.36 1.31 -4.14
CA GLY A 66 16.12 -0.11 -4.41
C GLY A 66 16.35 -1.03 -3.22
N SER A 67 16.86 -0.52 -2.10
CA SER A 67 16.99 -1.29 -0.87
C SER A 67 15.62 -1.61 -0.26
N SER A 68 15.58 -2.57 0.68
CA SER A 68 14.34 -2.93 1.38
C SER A 68 14.46 -2.62 2.86
N VAL A 69 13.36 -2.16 3.44
CA VAL A 69 13.27 -1.86 4.87
C VAL A 69 12.07 -2.58 5.48
N THR A 70 12.23 -3.04 6.72
CA THR A 70 11.14 -3.57 7.54
C THR A 70 10.70 -2.49 8.53
N ILE A 71 9.40 -2.20 8.53
CA ILE A 71 8.81 -1.08 9.25
C ILE A 71 7.61 -1.52 10.08
N ASP A 72 7.38 -0.84 11.20
CA ASP A 72 6.23 -1.06 12.06
C ASP A 72 4.93 -0.73 11.33
N ARG A 73 3.95 -1.64 11.40
CA ARG A 73 2.69 -1.49 10.69
C ARG A 73 1.89 -0.29 11.19
N SER A 74 1.82 -0.08 12.50
CA SER A 74 0.97 0.96 13.10
C SER A 74 1.51 2.36 12.81
N GLU A 75 2.82 2.55 12.88
CA GLU A 75 3.45 3.82 12.55
C GLU A 75 3.34 4.11 11.04
N THR A 76 3.52 3.10 10.21
CA THR A 76 3.35 3.25 8.75
C THR A 76 1.93 3.69 8.38
N ILE A 77 0.90 3.13 9.03
CA ILE A 77 -0.50 3.52 8.78
C ILE A 77 -0.74 5.00 9.13
N LYS A 78 -0.13 5.51 10.20
CA LYS A 78 -0.22 6.95 10.55
C LYS A 78 0.42 7.82 9.48
N LEU A 79 1.61 7.45 9.02
CA LEU A 79 2.29 8.15 7.93
C LEU A 79 1.51 8.12 6.62
N MET A 80 0.88 6.99 6.31
CA MET A 80 -0.02 6.88 5.16
C MET A 80 -1.23 7.79 5.29
N GLN A 81 -1.85 7.86 6.47
CA GLN A 81 -3.01 8.73 6.71
C GLN A 81 -2.66 10.20 6.45
N GLU A 82 -1.53 10.68 6.94
CA GLU A 82 -1.05 12.04 6.68
C GLU A 82 -0.85 12.27 5.17
N ARG A 83 -0.23 11.31 4.50
CA ARG A 83 0.04 11.39 3.05
C ARG A 83 -1.23 11.35 2.20
N ILE A 84 -2.23 10.58 2.61
CA ILE A 84 -3.56 10.53 1.97
C ILE A 84 -4.25 11.89 2.05
N GLN A 85 -4.20 12.54 3.21
CA GLN A 85 -4.78 13.87 3.38
C GLN A 85 -4.10 14.91 2.50
N ASP A 86 -2.76 14.86 2.38
CA ASP A 86 -2.01 15.75 1.48
C ASP A 86 -2.39 15.52 0.01
N LEU A 87 -2.43 14.24 -0.43
CA LEU A 87 -2.77 13.89 -1.82
C LEU A 87 -4.21 14.24 -2.19
N ALA A 88 -5.15 14.11 -1.25
CA ALA A 88 -6.57 14.33 -1.50
C ALA A 88 -6.89 15.75 -1.97
N ALA A 89 -6.02 16.73 -1.71
CA ALA A 89 -6.16 18.08 -2.22
C ALA A 89 -5.97 18.20 -3.74
N ASP A 90 -5.22 17.27 -4.34
CA ASP A 90 -4.78 17.35 -5.74
C ASP A 90 -5.34 16.27 -6.65
N VAL A 91 -5.90 15.19 -6.09
CA VAL A 91 -6.36 14.02 -6.84
C VAL A 91 -7.83 13.68 -6.56
N SER A 92 -8.48 12.97 -7.46
CA SER A 92 -9.88 12.56 -7.30
C SER A 92 -10.06 11.15 -6.73
N THR A 93 -9.01 10.36 -6.71
CA THR A 93 -9.00 8.97 -6.22
C THR A 93 -7.57 8.61 -5.83
N ILE A 94 -7.40 7.78 -4.83
CA ILE A 94 -6.09 7.26 -4.41
C ILE A 94 -6.08 5.74 -4.56
N GLY A 95 -5.06 5.18 -5.22
CA GLY A 95 -4.75 3.75 -5.25
C GLY A 95 -3.58 3.45 -4.30
N VAL A 96 -3.75 2.47 -3.41
CA VAL A 96 -2.68 2.03 -2.51
C VAL A 96 -1.84 0.94 -3.19
N LEU A 97 -0.54 1.16 -3.32
CA LEU A 97 0.41 0.20 -3.91
C LEU A 97 0.89 -0.82 -2.86
N CYS A 98 -0.05 -1.48 -2.21
CA CYS A 98 0.22 -2.52 -1.22
C CYS A 98 -1.00 -3.43 -1.07
N THR A 99 -0.76 -4.73 -0.89
CA THR A 99 -1.81 -5.73 -0.61
C THR A 99 -2.02 -5.98 0.88
N GLY A 100 -1.44 -5.16 1.74
CA GLY A 100 -1.69 -5.17 3.18
C GLY A 100 -3.17 -4.90 3.52
N ALA A 101 -3.58 -5.25 4.73
CA ALA A 101 -4.87 -4.85 5.26
C ALA A 101 -4.71 -3.53 6.01
N PHE A 102 -5.52 -2.53 5.67
CA PHE A 102 -5.50 -1.22 6.28
C PHE A 102 -6.84 -0.94 6.97
N PRO A 103 -6.87 -0.11 8.02
CA PRO A 103 -8.12 0.47 8.52
C PRO A 103 -8.70 1.41 7.46
N ALA A 104 -9.96 1.80 7.63
CA ALA A 104 -10.52 2.87 6.82
C ALA A 104 -9.72 4.16 7.05
N PHE A 105 -9.32 4.81 5.95
CA PHE A 105 -8.65 6.10 6.01
C PHE A 105 -9.67 7.22 6.13
N ASP A 106 -9.33 8.25 6.91
CA ASP A 106 -10.14 9.44 7.09
C ASP A 106 -9.87 10.43 5.94
N VAL A 107 -10.69 10.32 4.90
CA VAL A 107 -10.62 11.16 3.70
C VAL A 107 -11.93 11.08 2.91
N ASP A 108 -12.30 12.17 2.24
CA ASP A 108 -13.59 12.30 1.52
C ASP A 108 -13.57 11.77 0.08
N ILE A 109 -12.40 11.33 -0.42
CA ILE A 109 -12.25 10.76 -1.77
C ILE A 109 -12.09 9.25 -1.73
N PRO A 110 -12.43 8.51 -2.81
CA PRO A 110 -12.23 7.07 -2.86
C PRO A 110 -10.77 6.66 -2.67
N VAL A 111 -10.54 5.67 -1.79
CA VAL A 111 -9.25 4.99 -1.63
C VAL A 111 -9.41 3.54 -2.09
N LEU A 112 -8.69 3.18 -3.14
CA LEU A 112 -8.69 1.84 -3.71
C LEU A 112 -7.61 1.00 -3.02
N GLU A 113 -8.04 0.03 -2.24
CA GLU A 113 -7.17 -0.93 -1.56
C GLU A 113 -7.18 -2.26 -2.31
N PRO A 114 -6.08 -2.68 -2.98
CA PRO A 114 -6.04 -3.92 -3.76
C PRO A 114 -6.48 -5.15 -2.97
N SER A 115 -6.14 -5.18 -1.69
CA SER A 115 -6.54 -6.24 -0.78
C SER A 115 -8.06 -6.40 -0.67
N ARG A 116 -8.80 -5.31 -0.47
CA ARG A 116 -10.26 -5.32 -0.36
C ARG A 116 -10.92 -5.65 -1.68
N LEU A 117 -10.39 -5.11 -2.78
CA LEU A 117 -10.89 -5.38 -4.14
C LEU A 117 -10.71 -6.87 -4.50
N LEU A 118 -9.54 -7.44 -4.24
CA LEU A 118 -9.26 -8.85 -4.48
C LEU A 118 -10.18 -9.75 -3.66
N HIS A 119 -10.42 -9.42 -2.39
CA HIS A 119 -11.34 -10.15 -1.52
C HIS A 119 -12.77 -10.15 -2.09
N ALA A 120 -13.30 -8.95 -2.36
CA ALA A 120 -14.65 -8.78 -2.88
C ALA A 120 -14.82 -9.51 -4.23
N TRP A 121 -13.82 -9.42 -5.10
CA TRP A 121 -13.84 -10.09 -6.39
C TRP A 121 -13.79 -11.61 -6.26
N THR A 122 -12.87 -12.13 -5.44
CA THR A 122 -12.74 -13.56 -5.18
C THR A 122 -14.02 -14.14 -4.59
N SER A 123 -14.60 -13.48 -3.60
CA SER A 123 -15.88 -13.88 -2.99
C SER A 123 -17.04 -13.86 -3.98
N GLY A 124 -17.01 -12.98 -4.99
CA GLY A 124 -18.02 -12.93 -6.04
C GLY A 124 -17.89 -14.05 -7.10
N ILE A 125 -16.70 -14.64 -7.25
CA ILE A 125 -16.41 -15.66 -8.26
C ILE A 125 -16.40 -17.07 -7.66
N VAL A 126 -15.85 -17.22 -6.46
CA VAL A 126 -15.68 -18.53 -5.80
C VAL A 126 -16.80 -18.75 -4.80
N ASN A 127 -17.80 -19.53 -5.18
CA ASN A 127 -18.91 -19.88 -4.29
C ASN A 127 -18.57 -21.09 -3.38
N ASP A 128 -17.81 -22.05 -3.93
CA ASP A 128 -17.35 -23.25 -3.23
C ASP A 128 -15.93 -23.61 -3.69
N GLY A 129 -15.07 -24.03 -2.78
CA GLY A 129 -13.75 -24.51 -3.13
C GLY A 129 -12.62 -23.94 -2.25
N THR A 130 -11.40 -24.14 -2.70
CA THR A 130 -10.20 -23.69 -2.00
C THR A 130 -9.49 -22.62 -2.83
N VAL A 131 -9.20 -21.48 -2.21
CA VAL A 131 -8.39 -20.41 -2.79
C VAL A 131 -6.94 -20.52 -2.29
N GLY A 132 -6.00 -20.62 -3.22
CA GLY A 132 -4.57 -20.57 -2.91
C GLY A 132 -4.06 -19.14 -2.93
N VAL A 133 -3.43 -18.69 -1.84
CA VAL A 133 -2.81 -17.37 -1.74
C VAL A 133 -1.32 -17.51 -1.59
N LEU A 134 -0.55 -16.82 -2.45
CA LEU A 134 0.90 -16.78 -2.40
C LEU A 134 1.36 -15.59 -1.56
N VAL A 135 2.28 -15.84 -0.66
CA VAL A 135 2.91 -14.81 0.18
C VAL A 135 4.43 -14.86 0.06
N PRO A 136 5.13 -13.72 0.13
CA PRO A 136 6.57 -13.66 -0.06
C PRO A 136 7.38 -14.24 1.12
N LYS A 137 6.80 -14.31 2.32
CA LYS A 137 7.50 -14.80 3.52
C LYS A 137 6.62 -15.73 4.35
N PRO A 138 7.20 -16.80 4.93
CA PRO A 138 6.47 -17.74 5.80
C PRO A 138 5.77 -17.08 7.00
N GLU A 139 6.36 -16.03 7.57
CA GLU A 139 5.83 -15.31 8.73
C GLU A 139 4.49 -14.61 8.43
N GLN A 140 4.19 -14.39 7.13
CA GLN A 140 2.93 -13.77 6.69
C GLN A 140 1.79 -14.79 6.54
N VAL A 141 2.07 -16.09 6.57
CA VAL A 141 1.06 -17.14 6.35
C VAL A 141 -0.09 -17.08 7.38
N PRO A 142 0.16 -17.00 8.71
CA PRO A 142 -0.93 -16.97 9.70
C PRO A 142 -1.85 -15.76 9.51
N GLN A 143 -1.26 -14.58 9.31
CA GLN A 143 -2.01 -13.33 9.10
C GLN A 143 -2.81 -13.37 7.80
N THR A 144 -2.23 -13.92 6.73
CA THR A 144 -2.90 -14.06 5.44
C THR A 144 -4.05 -15.06 5.55
N HIS A 145 -3.85 -16.19 6.21
CA HIS A 145 -4.92 -17.17 6.42
C HIS A 145 -6.09 -16.57 7.18
N GLN A 146 -5.84 -15.84 8.26
CA GLN A 146 -6.90 -15.15 9.01
C GLN A 146 -7.67 -14.17 8.12
N LYS A 147 -6.95 -13.34 7.36
CA LYS A 147 -7.54 -12.35 6.47
C LYS A 147 -8.44 -12.97 5.39
N TRP A 148 -8.09 -14.15 4.86
CA TRP A 148 -8.85 -14.81 3.80
C TRP A 148 -9.91 -15.79 4.31
N ALA A 149 -10.03 -15.97 5.62
CA ALA A 149 -11.07 -16.79 6.25
C ALA A 149 -12.35 -16.00 6.60
N GLU A 150 -12.30 -14.68 6.49
CA GLU A 150 -13.43 -13.75 6.70
C GLU A 150 -14.24 -13.59 5.39
#